data_4cd6ba2db7d0e89c6b11671d7d04c76b
#
_entry.id   4cd6ba2db7d0e89c6b11671d7d04c76b
#
_cell.length_a   1.000
_cell.length_b   1.000
_cell.length_c   1.000
_cell.angle_alpha   90.00
_cell.angle_beta   90.00
_cell.angle_gamma   90.00
#
_symmetry.space_group_name_H-M   'P 1'
#
loop_
_entity.id
_entity.type
_entity.pdbx_description
1 polymer ?
#
loop_
_entity_poly.entity_id
_entity_poly.type
_entity_poly.pdbx_seq_one_letter_code
_entity_poly.pdbx_strand_id
1 'polypeptide(L)'
;MKKTKYNICLSTTPKMPRLGKGTECIKLLLSQVSKDMHEAMVPMLFPILGAHISEAIFQYPDLSWKEMCGMMSNLVADSGCNKGQLSNMVEAICRNFRQHDDEELAKLVEWQQQVKTKIS
;
A
#
# COMPACT_ATOMS: atom_id res chain seq x y z
N MET A 1 -1.69 42.20 -0.51
CA MET A 1 -1.98 40.78 -0.75
C MET A 1 -2.88 40.25 0.39
N LYS A 2 -4.14 39.94 0.08
CA LYS A 2 -5.09 39.36 1.06
C LYS A 2 -4.72 37.90 1.30
N LYS A 3 -4.26 37.55 2.51
CA LYS A 3 -4.09 36.18 2.93
C LYS A 3 -5.47 35.53 3.07
N THR A 4 -5.84 34.68 2.15
CA THR A 4 -7.04 33.84 2.26
C THR A 4 -6.77 32.82 3.34
N LYS A 5 -7.33 33.01 4.53
CA LYS A 5 -7.37 31.97 5.57
C LYS A 5 -8.33 30.89 5.12
N TYR A 6 -7.82 29.77 4.67
CA TYR A 6 -8.63 28.56 4.53
C TYR A 6 -8.91 28.03 5.92
N ASN A 7 -10.07 28.34 6.47
CA ASN A 7 -10.60 27.66 7.65
C ASN A 7 -11.07 26.27 7.19
N ILE A 8 -10.18 25.30 7.19
CA ILE A 8 -10.57 23.90 7.09
C ILE A 8 -11.17 23.54 8.45
N CYS A 9 -12.50 23.63 8.52
CA CYS A 9 -13.22 23.20 9.71
C CYS A 9 -13.22 21.66 9.74
N LEU A 10 -12.26 21.07 10.45
CA LEU A 10 -12.21 19.63 10.73
C LEU A 10 -13.21 19.25 11.85
N SER A 11 -14.40 19.86 11.85
CA SER A 11 -15.38 19.69 12.94
C SER A 11 -16.02 18.31 13.00
N THR A 12 -15.85 17.47 11.99
CA THR A 12 -16.34 16.09 12.00
C THR A 12 -15.33 15.15 11.36
N THR A 13 -14.75 14.26 12.15
CA THR A 13 -13.98 13.13 11.62
C THR A 13 -14.92 12.31 10.75
N PRO A 14 -14.62 12.08 9.46
CA PRO A 14 -15.44 11.23 8.62
C PRO A 14 -15.50 9.83 9.21
N LYS A 15 -16.72 9.33 9.42
CA LYS A 15 -16.91 7.97 9.93
C LYS A 15 -16.57 6.97 8.83
N MET A 16 -15.85 5.92 9.22
CA MET A 16 -15.59 4.81 8.33
C MET A 16 -16.90 4.23 7.79
N PRO A 17 -17.05 4.04 6.46
CA PRO A 17 -18.22 3.40 5.88
C PRO A 17 -18.35 1.96 6.39
N ARG A 18 -19.58 1.45 6.44
CA ARG A 18 -19.81 0.04 6.80
C ARG A 18 -19.21 -0.86 5.71
N LEU A 19 -18.29 -1.72 6.11
CA LEU A 19 -17.72 -2.70 5.23
C LEU A 19 -18.76 -3.76 4.87
N GLY A 20 -19.06 -3.88 3.58
CA GLY A 20 -20.04 -4.84 3.04
C GLY A 20 -19.53 -6.28 2.96
N LYS A 21 -20.26 -7.14 2.26
CA LYS A 21 -19.81 -8.50 1.92
C LYS A 21 -18.60 -8.42 0.96
N GLY A 22 -17.65 -9.34 1.07
CA GLY A 22 -16.43 -9.36 0.24
C GLY A 22 -15.28 -8.52 0.79
N THR A 23 -15.42 -7.92 1.98
CA THR A 23 -14.37 -7.13 2.64
C THR A 23 -13.69 -7.88 3.79
N GLU A 24 -13.78 -9.19 3.81
CA GLU A 24 -13.24 -10.04 4.88
C GLU A 24 -11.73 -9.86 5.04
N CYS A 25 -11.00 -9.72 3.92
CA CYS A 25 -9.56 -9.44 3.95
C CYS A 25 -9.26 -8.13 4.69
N ILE A 26 -9.98 -7.05 4.38
CA ILE A 26 -9.83 -5.76 5.06
C ILE A 26 -10.17 -5.88 6.54
N LYS A 27 -11.25 -6.60 6.89
CA LYS A 27 -11.65 -6.83 8.28
C LYS A 27 -10.58 -7.61 9.05
N LEU A 28 -10.00 -8.64 8.43
CA LEU A 28 -8.92 -9.41 9.01
C LEU A 28 -7.69 -8.55 9.27
N LEU A 29 -7.29 -7.73 8.31
CA LEU A 29 -6.16 -6.81 8.46
C LEU A 29 -6.44 -5.78 9.57
N LEU A 30 -7.62 -5.19 9.60
CA LEU A 30 -8.00 -4.23 10.64
C LEU A 30 -8.10 -4.86 12.03
N SER A 31 -8.39 -6.16 12.14
CA SER A 31 -8.40 -6.85 13.44
C SER A 31 -7.04 -6.88 14.13
N GLN A 32 -5.95 -6.68 13.40
CA GLN A 32 -4.58 -6.60 13.91
C GLN A 32 -4.17 -5.19 14.38
N VAL A 33 -5.05 -4.22 14.23
CA VAL A 33 -4.78 -2.80 14.50
C VAL A 33 -5.74 -2.29 15.56
N SER A 34 -5.31 -1.31 16.35
CA SER A 34 -6.17 -0.66 17.34
C SER A 34 -7.35 0.06 16.66
N LYS A 35 -8.52 0.06 17.31
CA LYS A 35 -9.77 0.57 16.73
C LYS A 35 -9.71 2.05 16.32
N ASP A 36 -8.97 2.85 17.04
CA ASP A 36 -8.72 4.27 16.78
C ASP A 36 -7.95 4.51 15.47
N MET A 37 -7.21 3.51 14.99
CA MET A 37 -6.48 3.59 13.74
C MET A 37 -7.26 3.04 12.52
N HIS A 38 -8.41 2.40 12.71
CA HIS A 38 -9.14 1.76 11.62
C HIS A 38 -9.51 2.73 10.49
N GLU A 39 -10.01 3.91 10.82
CA GLU A 39 -10.43 4.90 9.81
C GLU A 39 -9.26 5.41 8.97
N ALA A 40 -8.09 5.56 9.58
CA ALA A 40 -6.87 5.97 8.88
C ALA A 40 -6.25 4.84 8.05
N MET A 41 -6.37 3.59 8.54
CA MET A 41 -5.75 2.43 7.89
C MET A 41 -6.45 2.01 6.60
N VAL A 42 -7.78 2.12 6.50
CA VAL A 42 -8.51 1.68 5.31
C VAL A 42 -7.98 2.32 4.03
N PRO A 43 -7.86 3.65 3.90
CA PRO A 43 -7.31 4.25 2.69
C PRO A 43 -5.83 3.92 2.48
N MET A 44 -5.07 3.60 3.53
CA MET A 44 -3.66 3.20 3.42
C MET A 44 -3.49 1.79 2.85
N LEU A 45 -4.48 0.92 3.03
CA LEU A 45 -4.45 -0.43 2.50
C LEU A 45 -4.70 -0.51 0.99
N PHE A 46 -5.45 0.43 0.41
CA PHE A 46 -5.81 0.38 -1.01
C PHE A 46 -4.62 0.33 -1.98
N PRO A 47 -3.56 1.15 -1.83
CA PRO A 47 -2.39 1.06 -2.71
C PRO A 47 -1.70 -0.30 -2.63
N ILE A 48 -1.60 -0.85 -1.42
CA ILE A 48 -0.93 -2.13 -1.19
C ILE A 48 -1.74 -3.28 -1.77
N LEU A 49 -3.04 -3.33 -1.47
CA LEU A 49 -3.93 -4.36 -2.01
C LEU A 49 -4.07 -4.24 -3.53
N GLY A 50 -4.11 -3.00 -4.06
CA GLY A 50 -4.14 -2.74 -5.49
C GLY A 50 -2.90 -3.23 -6.21
N ALA A 51 -1.73 -3.09 -5.62
CA ALA A 51 -0.48 -3.61 -6.18
C ALA A 51 -0.45 -5.15 -6.29
N HIS A 52 -1.23 -5.85 -5.46
CA HIS A 52 -1.35 -7.31 -5.53
C HIS A 52 -2.29 -7.79 -6.64
N ILE A 53 -3.07 -6.89 -7.25
CA ILE A 53 -3.95 -7.18 -8.37
C ILE A 53 -3.18 -6.86 -9.67
N SER A 54 -2.11 -7.61 -9.91
CA SER A 54 -1.14 -7.33 -10.98
C SER A 54 -1.72 -7.42 -12.40
N GLU A 55 -2.82 -8.14 -12.58
CA GLU A 55 -3.48 -8.31 -13.89
C GLU A 55 -4.59 -7.29 -14.14
N ALA A 56 -4.94 -6.47 -13.15
CA ALA A 56 -5.93 -5.44 -13.31
C ALA A 56 -5.35 -4.25 -14.07
N ILE A 57 -5.83 -4.04 -15.27
CA ILE A 57 -5.51 -2.88 -16.10
C ILE A 57 -6.79 -2.11 -16.41
N PHE A 58 -6.68 -0.79 -16.51
CA PHE A 58 -7.78 0.03 -16.98
C PHE A 58 -7.40 0.78 -18.25
N GLN A 59 -8.40 1.09 -19.04
CA GLN A 59 -8.26 1.86 -20.27
C GLN A 59 -9.27 3.00 -20.24
N TYR A 60 -8.80 4.21 -20.46
CA TYR A 60 -9.69 5.33 -20.67
C TYR A 60 -10.40 5.20 -22.00
N PRO A 61 -11.71 5.49 -22.09
CA PRO A 61 -12.47 5.35 -23.33
C PRO A 61 -11.88 6.12 -24.52
N ASP A 62 -11.29 7.27 -24.22
CA ASP A 62 -10.74 8.20 -25.23
C ASP A 62 -9.24 8.01 -25.50
N LEU A 63 -8.60 7.06 -24.84
CA LEU A 63 -7.16 6.82 -24.94
C LEU A 63 -6.88 5.39 -25.38
N SER A 64 -5.92 5.25 -26.29
CA SER A 64 -5.53 3.93 -26.82
C SER A 64 -4.61 3.14 -25.89
N TRP A 65 -4.07 3.78 -24.85
CA TRP A 65 -3.16 3.15 -23.91
C TRP A 65 -3.88 2.48 -22.75
N LYS A 66 -3.22 1.48 -22.20
CA LYS A 66 -3.66 0.75 -21.01
C LYS A 66 -2.71 1.07 -19.88
N GLU A 67 -3.25 1.27 -18.69
CA GLU A 67 -2.48 1.56 -17.49
C GLU A 67 -2.78 0.55 -16.39
N MET A 68 -1.77 0.26 -15.56
CA MET A 68 -1.96 -0.52 -14.35
C MET A 68 -2.57 0.33 -13.25
N CYS A 69 -3.36 -0.27 -12.37
CA CYS A 69 -3.93 0.40 -11.22
C CYS A 69 -2.82 0.79 -10.24
N GLY A 70 -2.44 2.06 -10.25
CA GLY A 70 -1.50 2.63 -9.29
C GLY A 70 -2.21 3.60 -8.36
N MET A 71 -1.98 3.49 -7.07
CA MET A 71 -2.49 4.40 -6.05
C MET A 71 -1.37 4.80 -5.09
N MET A 72 -1.48 6.00 -4.53
CA MET A 72 -0.59 6.49 -3.48
C MET A 72 -1.44 7.02 -2.33
N SER A 73 -1.05 6.67 -1.10
CA SER A 73 -1.65 7.19 0.12
C SER A 73 -0.58 7.69 1.07
N ASN A 74 -0.88 8.78 1.77
CA ASN A 74 0.01 9.35 2.77
C ASN A 74 -0.71 9.43 4.12
N LEU A 75 -0.09 8.88 5.16
CA LEU A 75 -0.56 9.01 6.54
C LEU A 75 0.25 10.08 7.25
N VAL A 76 -0.42 11.16 7.60
CA VAL A 76 0.18 12.26 8.38
C VAL A 76 -0.49 12.31 9.74
N ALA A 77 0.30 12.21 10.80
CA ALA A 77 -0.17 12.30 12.18
C ALA A 77 0.97 12.77 13.10
N ASP A 78 0.63 13.23 14.27
CA ASP A 78 1.58 13.66 15.28
C ASP A 78 2.50 12.52 15.74
N SER A 79 3.57 12.88 16.42
CA SER A 79 4.46 11.90 17.05
C SER A 79 3.71 11.13 18.15
N GLY A 80 3.91 9.82 18.24
CA GLY A 80 3.25 8.98 19.23
C GLY A 80 1.86 8.43 18.84
N CYS A 81 1.32 8.78 17.68
CA CYS A 81 0.01 8.30 17.20
C CYS A 81 0.02 6.88 16.59
N ASN A 82 0.89 5.99 17.05
CA ASN A 82 0.95 4.59 16.61
C ASN A 82 1.05 4.35 15.09
N LYS A 83 1.61 5.29 14.33
CA LYS A 83 1.84 5.14 12.87
C LYS A 83 2.62 3.87 12.50
N GLY A 84 3.44 3.37 13.42
CA GLY A 84 4.19 2.12 13.24
C GLY A 84 3.32 0.89 12.97
N GLN A 85 2.07 0.89 13.38
CA GLN A 85 1.13 -0.19 13.06
C GLN A 85 0.92 -0.34 11.55
N LEU A 86 0.93 0.77 10.80
CA LEU A 86 0.86 0.72 9.34
C LEU A 86 2.09 0.02 8.75
N SER A 87 3.30 0.38 9.20
CA SER A 87 4.53 -0.25 8.72
C SER A 87 4.54 -1.76 8.98
N ASN A 88 4.13 -2.19 10.17
CA ASN A 88 4.04 -3.61 10.52
C ASN A 88 3.04 -4.34 9.63
N MET A 89 1.91 -3.72 9.33
CA MET A 89 0.89 -4.28 8.44
C MET A 89 1.40 -4.41 7.00
N VAL A 90 2.06 -3.37 6.47
CA VAL A 90 2.69 -3.40 5.14
C VAL A 90 3.71 -4.52 5.06
N GLU A 91 4.58 -4.65 6.07
CA GLU A 91 5.56 -5.73 6.12
C GLU A 91 4.91 -7.11 6.15
N ALA A 92 3.85 -7.29 6.92
CA ALA A 92 3.12 -8.56 6.97
C ALA A 92 2.50 -8.93 5.62
N ILE A 93 1.88 -7.97 4.93
CA ILE A 93 1.27 -8.18 3.61
C ILE A 93 2.35 -8.48 2.55
N CYS A 94 3.46 -7.76 2.56
CA CYS A 94 4.51 -7.85 1.54
C CYS A 94 5.55 -8.95 1.82
N ARG A 95 5.46 -9.67 2.93
CA ARG A 95 6.48 -10.64 3.34
C ARG A 95 6.80 -11.68 2.28
N ASN A 96 5.78 -12.29 1.70
CA ASN A 96 5.97 -13.34 0.70
C ASN A 96 6.60 -12.81 -0.58
N PHE A 97 6.28 -11.59 -0.98
CA PHE A 97 6.90 -10.95 -2.15
C PHE A 97 8.37 -10.65 -1.90
N ARG A 98 8.70 -10.09 -0.74
CA ARG A 98 10.11 -9.83 -0.38
C ARG A 98 10.92 -11.12 -0.33
N GLN A 99 10.37 -12.18 0.24
CA GLN A 99 11.04 -13.47 0.26
C GLN A 99 11.30 -13.98 -1.17
N HIS A 100 10.32 -13.89 -2.06
CA HIS A 100 10.49 -14.28 -3.45
C HIS A 100 11.53 -13.42 -4.17
N ASP A 101 11.51 -12.12 -3.97
CA ASP A 101 12.50 -11.20 -4.53
C ASP A 101 13.92 -11.52 -4.05
N ASP A 102 14.09 -11.83 -2.77
CA ASP A 102 15.37 -12.22 -2.19
C ASP A 102 15.90 -13.54 -2.80
N GLU A 103 15.01 -14.51 -3.04
CA GLU A 103 15.33 -15.78 -3.70
C GLU A 103 15.77 -15.55 -5.17
N GLU A 104 15.08 -14.69 -5.90
CA GLU A 104 15.44 -14.37 -7.29
C GLU A 104 16.72 -13.56 -7.37
N LEU A 105 16.97 -12.63 -6.45
CA LEU A 105 18.23 -11.91 -6.33
C LEU A 105 19.40 -12.86 -6.05
N ALA A 106 19.24 -13.84 -5.19
CA ALA A 106 20.25 -14.84 -4.92
C ALA A 106 20.63 -15.62 -6.19
N LYS A 107 19.63 -16.08 -6.95
CA LYS A 107 19.85 -16.76 -8.25
C LYS A 107 20.59 -15.87 -9.24
N LEU A 108 20.26 -14.58 -9.31
CA LEU A 108 20.92 -13.62 -10.16
C LEU A 108 22.40 -13.48 -9.80
N VAL A 109 22.71 -13.39 -8.51
CA VAL A 109 24.11 -13.29 -8.03
C VAL A 109 24.90 -14.56 -8.37
N GLU A 110 24.31 -15.74 -8.18
CA GLU A 110 24.93 -17.01 -8.57
C GLU A 110 25.20 -17.06 -10.08
N TRP A 111 24.24 -16.67 -10.89
CA TRP A 111 24.42 -16.61 -12.34
C TRP A 111 25.56 -15.65 -12.73
N GLN A 112 25.63 -14.48 -12.13
CA GLN A 112 26.71 -13.50 -12.38
C GLN A 112 28.09 -14.07 -12.04
N GLN A 113 28.20 -14.82 -10.94
CA GLN A 113 29.44 -15.47 -10.54
C GLN A 113 29.86 -16.55 -11.56
N GLN A 114 28.90 -17.38 -12.01
CA GLN A 114 29.16 -18.40 -13.01
C GLN A 114 29.63 -17.82 -14.35
N VAL A 115 29.04 -16.70 -14.78
CA VAL A 115 29.44 -15.99 -16.01
C VAL A 115 30.85 -15.44 -15.88
N LYS A 116 31.20 -14.81 -14.75
CA LYS A 116 32.57 -14.30 -14.50
C LYS A 116 33.60 -15.42 -14.54
N THR A 117 33.28 -16.57 -13.95
CA THR A 117 34.20 -17.72 -13.92
C THR A 117 34.45 -18.33 -15.33
N LYS A 118 33.46 -18.22 -16.25
CA LYS A 118 33.57 -18.73 -17.61
C LYS A 118 34.37 -17.79 -18.55
N ILE A 119 34.46 -16.50 -18.20
CA ILE A 119 35.18 -15.49 -19.01
C ILE A 119 36.64 -15.34 -18.60
N SER A 120 36.98 -15.83 -17.42
CA SER A 120 38.38 -15.89 -16.95
C SER A 120 39.08 -17.15 -17.43
#